data_47e93f648fc7a6cb04a56d80e0115f83
#
_entry.id   47e93f648fc7a6cb04a56d80e0115f83
#
_cell.length_a   1.000
_cell.length_b   1.000
_cell.length_c   1.000
_cell.angle_alpha   90.00
_cell.angle_beta   90.00
_cell.angle_gamma   90.00
#
_symmetry.space_group_name_H-M   'P 1'
#
loop_
_entity.id
_entity.type
_entity.pdbx_description
1 polymer ?
#
loop_
_entity_poly.entity_id
_entity_poly.type
_entity_poly.pdbx_seq_one_letter_code
_entity_poly.pdbx_strand_id
1 'polypeptide(L)'
;MKIKIEAKELNAMLKCVASALPKGSTSPILQCVKIDCEDNKMKVSASNLEATIIKSGECAVLESGTICVHGKTLIALVGRIKDLIEIETDGTVARFKSGKMTFELELADDTLYPEVKPSETASETIVVSENVIDSVFTKLRDCVSKDENRAVLTAICLRVKGDKYVFAATDGRKVGEILIEKPSGATFAGELLFPNITIEPVLKNLTHIQDADVIIRVTQRNKIEYEFKDGTQVLTSMLEYKFPEYEKAFNGREDSKAIEFEKKELVETLKTCMLATEQTSLKTAMKLDGSDKAIFGSSIRSEVNAKIELPFKENNISVDGRVAFNPAYMIALLSAIDGDTVRIAMQVDQIGKSPLFISGSSPNESYLLMPLRS
;
A
#
# COMPACT_ATOMS: atom_id res chain seq x y z
N MET A 1 -14.02 35.24 1.93
CA MET A 1 -13.38 34.41 2.98
C MET A 1 -12.22 35.18 3.59
N LYS A 2 -12.14 35.20 4.91
CA LYS A 2 -11.00 35.79 5.63
C LYS A 2 -10.69 34.97 6.88
N ILE A 3 -9.45 34.46 6.99
CA ILE A 3 -9.04 33.56 8.08
C ILE A 3 -7.62 33.83 8.55
N LYS A 4 -7.29 33.31 9.74
CA LYS A 4 -5.92 33.24 10.27
C LYS A 4 -5.61 31.84 10.76
N ILE A 5 -4.44 31.33 10.41
CA ILE A 5 -3.98 30.00 10.79
C ILE A 5 -2.46 29.96 10.98
N GLU A 6 -1.98 29.16 11.91
CA GLU A 6 -0.54 28.91 12.06
C GLU A 6 0.01 28.18 10.80
N ALA A 7 1.13 28.67 10.27
CA ALA A 7 1.75 28.09 9.08
C ALA A 7 2.07 26.61 9.23
N LYS A 8 2.49 26.20 10.43
CA LYS A 8 2.79 24.80 10.75
C LYS A 8 1.55 23.90 10.59
N GLU A 9 0.39 24.38 11.06
CA GLU A 9 -0.87 23.63 11.00
C GLU A 9 -1.36 23.53 9.56
N LEU A 10 -1.41 24.65 8.82
CA LEU A 10 -1.79 24.64 7.41
C LEU A 10 -0.86 23.74 6.59
N ASN A 11 0.46 23.80 6.81
CA ASN A 11 1.42 22.98 6.12
C ASN A 11 1.23 21.47 6.41
N ALA A 12 0.90 21.11 7.65
CA ALA A 12 0.60 19.74 8.03
C ALA A 12 -0.66 19.22 7.30
N MET A 13 -1.73 20.04 7.28
CA MET A 13 -2.97 19.70 6.57
C MET A 13 -2.74 19.54 5.06
N LEU A 14 -2.00 20.45 4.45
CA LEU A 14 -1.68 20.40 3.02
C LEU A 14 -0.82 19.18 2.66
N LYS A 15 0.16 18.83 3.47
CA LYS A 15 0.99 17.63 3.28
C LYS A 15 0.17 16.34 3.40
N CYS A 16 -0.78 16.29 4.32
CA CYS A 16 -1.69 15.18 4.50
C CYS A 16 -2.45 14.89 3.19
N VAL A 17 -3.06 15.90 2.58
CA VAL A 17 -3.86 15.73 1.37
C VAL A 17 -3.03 15.62 0.08
N ALA A 18 -1.74 15.94 0.12
CA ALA A 18 -0.86 16.00 -1.04
C ALA A 18 -0.79 14.69 -1.85
N SER A 19 -0.95 13.54 -1.18
CA SER A 19 -0.90 12.23 -1.85
C SER A 19 -2.10 11.96 -2.75
N ALA A 20 -3.20 12.70 -2.60
CA ALA A 20 -4.36 12.65 -3.49
C ALA A 20 -4.25 13.61 -4.69
N LEU A 21 -3.24 14.50 -4.74
CA LEU A 21 -3.01 15.34 -5.91
C LEU A 21 -2.42 14.51 -7.06
N PRO A 22 -3.00 14.52 -8.26
CA PRO A 22 -2.52 13.74 -9.38
C PRO A 22 -1.11 14.21 -9.82
N LYS A 23 -0.25 13.28 -10.23
CA LYS A 23 1.09 13.57 -10.77
C LYS A 23 1.01 14.26 -12.13
N GLY A 24 -0.02 13.98 -12.90
CA GLY A 24 -0.37 14.61 -14.18
C GLY A 24 -1.87 14.45 -14.36
N SER A 25 -2.57 15.54 -14.70
CA SER A 25 -3.99 15.52 -15.00
C SER A 25 -4.29 16.48 -16.13
N THR A 26 -5.18 16.08 -17.02
CA THR A 26 -5.75 16.95 -18.06
C THR A 26 -6.82 17.88 -17.48
N SER A 27 -7.32 17.61 -16.28
CA SER A 27 -8.29 18.45 -15.58
C SER A 27 -7.59 19.37 -14.58
N PRO A 28 -7.52 20.70 -14.84
CA PRO A 28 -6.85 21.64 -13.96
C PRO A 28 -7.41 21.67 -12.54
N ILE A 29 -8.73 21.46 -12.37
CA ILE A 29 -9.38 21.51 -11.05
C ILE A 29 -8.88 20.39 -10.10
N LEU A 30 -8.50 19.23 -10.64
CA LEU A 30 -7.95 18.13 -9.84
C LEU A 30 -6.51 18.42 -9.34
N GLN A 31 -5.82 19.39 -9.94
CA GLN A 31 -4.52 19.87 -9.45
C GLN A 31 -4.66 20.84 -8.28
N CYS A 32 -5.90 21.23 -7.95
CA CYS A 32 -6.20 22.14 -6.87
C CYS A 32 -6.45 21.42 -5.55
N VAL A 33 -6.19 22.13 -4.48
CA VAL A 33 -6.65 21.83 -3.13
C VAL A 33 -7.86 22.70 -2.86
N LYS A 34 -8.94 22.11 -2.35
CA LYS A 34 -10.11 22.83 -1.87
C LYS A 34 -9.95 23.09 -0.38
N ILE A 35 -10.19 24.34 0.03
CA ILE A 35 -10.16 24.77 1.42
C ILE A 35 -11.52 25.38 1.74
N ASP A 36 -12.23 24.76 2.66
CA ASP A 36 -13.51 25.23 3.20
C ASP A 36 -13.31 25.70 4.63
N CYS A 37 -13.81 26.92 4.96
CA CYS A 37 -13.66 27.51 6.29
C CYS A 37 -15.01 27.99 6.80
N GLU A 38 -15.43 27.43 7.95
CA GLU A 38 -16.69 27.75 8.62
C GLU A 38 -16.56 27.42 10.13
N ASP A 39 -17.24 28.18 10.99
CA ASP A 39 -17.33 27.92 12.45
C ASP A 39 -15.99 27.63 13.15
N ASN A 40 -14.96 28.45 12.83
CA ASN A 40 -13.59 28.28 13.32
C ASN A 40 -12.94 26.94 12.96
N LYS A 41 -13.45 26.27 11.94
CA LYS A 41 -12.88 25.06 11.39
C LYS A 41 -12.43 25.30 9.96
N MET A 42 -11.32 24.67 9.62
CA MET A 42 -10.82 24.57 8.26
C MET A 42 -10.86 23.11 7.83
N LYS A 43 -11.34 22.89 6.63
CA LYS A 43 -11.32 21.60 5.97
C LYS A 43 -10.53 21.71 4.68
N VAL A 44 -9.45 20.95 4.57
CA VAL A 44 -8.60 20.89 3.39
C VAL A 44 -8.83 19.55 2.70
N SER A 45 -9.06 19.57 1.39
CA SER A 45 -9.27 18.34 0.63
C SER A 45 -8.51 18.35 -0.70
N ALA A 46 -8.08 17.16 -1.14
CA ALA A 46 -7.55 16.91 -2.46
C ALA A 46 -8.13 15.60 -3.01
N SER A 47 -8.30 15.53 -4.34
CA SER A 47 -8.91 14.37 -5.01
C SER A 47 -8.28 14.13 -6.38
N ASN A 48 -8.11 12.85 -6.73
CA ASN A 48 -7.78 12.40 -8.09
C ASN A 48 -8.94 11.60 -8.73
N LEU A 49 -10.15 11.69 -8.16
CA LEU A 49 -11.39 10.95 -8.47
C LEU A 49 -11.41 9.51 -7.94
N GLU A 50 -10.28 8.84 -7.80
CA GLU A 50 -10.18 7.49 -7.28
C GLU A 50 -10.01 7.48 -5.75
N ALA A 51 -9.23 8.45 -5.26
CA ALA A 51 -9.04 8.70 -3.83
C ALA A 51 -9.24 10.17 -3.52
N THR A 52 -9.93 10.46 -2.42
CA THR A 52 -10.07 11.80 -1.84
C THR A 52 -9.56 11.77 -0.42
N ILE A 53 -8.70 12.71 -0.06
CA ILE A 53 -8.22 12.88 1.30
C ILE A 53 -8.76 14.19 1.85
N ILE A 54 -9.28 14.13 3.05
CA ILE A 54 -9.85 15.25 3.78
C ILE A 54 -9.14 15.36 5.12
N LYS A 55 -8.65 16.56 5.42
CA LYS A 55 -8.09 16.89 6.72
C LYS A 55 -8.82 18.08 7.31
N SER A 56 -9.32 17.92 8.53
CA SER A 56 -9.93 18.99 9.30
C SER A 56 -8.95 19.52 10.35
N GLY A 57 -9.04 20.82 10.64
CA GLY A 57 -8.25 21.50 11.67
C GLY A 57 -8.96 22.74 12.14
N GLU A 58 -8.41 23.41 13.16
CA GLU A 58 -8.94 24.65 13.70
C GLU A 58 -8.25 25.85 13.06
N CYS A 59 -9.00 26.91 12.84
CA CYS A 59 -8.45 28.21 12.41
C CYS A 59 -9.35 29.34 12.92
N ALA A 60 -8.84 30.55 12.99
CA ALA A 60 -9.66 31.71 13.28
C ALA A 60 -10.38 32.17 12.01
N VAL A 61 -11.70 31.94 11.92
CA VAL A 61 -12.54 32.35 10.80
C VAL A 61 -13.14 33.72 11.10
N LEU A 62 -12.75 34.72 10.31
CA LEU A 62 -13.32 36.05 10.34
C LEU A 62 -14.47 36.20 9.34
N GLU A 63 -14.34 35.54 8.20
CA GLU A 63 -15.38 35.44 7.17
C GLU A 63 -15.33 34.02 6.57
N SER A 64 -16.42 33.30 6.65
CA SER A 64 -16.57 31.96 6.07
C SER A 64 -16.42 31.99 4.56
N GLY A 65 -16.05 30.85 3.97
CA GLY A 65 -16.01 30.69 2.53
C GLY A 65 -15.15 29.52 2.08
N THR A 66 -15.13 29.33 0.77
CA THR A 66 -14.43 28.24 0.07
C THR A 66 -13.47 28.81 -0.94
N ILE A 67 -12.30 28.22 -1.08
CA ILE A 67 -11.34 28.49 -2.16
C ILE A 67 -10.81 27.19 -2.77
N CYS A 68 -10.55 27.22 -4.08
CA CYS A 68 -9.80 26.20 -4.78
C CYS A 68 -8.55 26.83 -5.40
N VAL A 69 -7.37 26.36 -5.01
CA VAL A 69 -6.08 26.90 -5.48
C VAL A 69 -5.12 25.76 -5.86
N HIS A 70 -4.18 26.05 -6.75
CA HIS A 70 -3.22 25.05 -7.23
C HIS A 70 -2.39 24.47 -6.07
N GLY A 71 -2.60 23.17 -5.80
CA GLY A 71 -2.13 22.50 -4.57
C GLY A 71 -0.61 22.46 -4.45
N LYS A 72 0.10 22.05 -5.51
CA LYS A 72 1.57 21.94 -5.47
C LYS A 72 2.24 23.30 -5.19
N THR A 73 1.71 24.37 -5.79
CA THR A 73 2.21 25.72 -5.57
C THR A 73 1.95 26.18 -4.15
N LEU A 74 0.73 25.99 -3.65
CA LEU A 74 0.37 26.33 -2.27
C LEU A 74 1.25 25.59 -1.26
N ILE A 75 1.41 24.28 -1.40
CA ILE A 75 2.27 23.47 -0.51
C ILE A 75 3.71 23.99 -0.49
N ALA A 76 4.27 24.31 -1.67
CA ALA A 76 5.64 24.81 -1.79
C ALA A 76 5.82 26.18 -1.13
N LEU A 77 4.82 27.07 -1.24
CA LEU A 77 4.88 28.42 -0.67
C LEU A 77 4.66 28.39 0.85
N VAL A 78 3.62 27.69 1.33
CA VAL A 78 3.32 27.57 2.77
C VAL A 78 4.45 26.86 3.50
N GLY A 79 5.11 25.88 2.88
CA GLY A 79 6.26 25.20 3.46
C GLY A 79 7.47 26.09 3.78
N ARG A 80 7.51 27.32 3.27
CA ARG A 80 8.57 28.34 3.54
C ARG A 80 8.20 29.32 4.63
N ILE A 81 6.95 29.31 5.08
CA ILE A 81 6.43 30.23 6.11
C ILE A 81 6.55 29.56 7.48
N LYS A 82 6.85 30.34 8.51
CA LYS A 82 6.98 29.86 9.89
C LYS A 82 5.96 30.45 10.86
N ASP A 83 5.44 31.64 10.51
CA ASP A 83 4.57 32.42 11.37
C ASP A 83 3.10 32.28 10.97
N LEU A 84 2.22 32.98 11.67
CA LEU A 84 0.80 33.10 11.37
C LEU A 84 0.56 33.55 9.92
N ILE A 85 -0.36 32.87 9.24
CA ILE A 85 -0.79 33.22 7.89
C ILE A 85 -2.20 33.80 7.95
N GLU A 86 -2.40 34.94 7.35
CA GLU A 86 -3.70 35.50 7.02
C GLU A 86 -4.05 35.15 5.57
N ILE A 87 -5.22 34.60 5.35
CA ILE A 87 -5.72 34.27 4.02
C ILE A 87 -6.98 35.10 3.77
N GLU A 88 -7.00 35.84 2.68
CA GLU A 88 -8.10 36.70 2.27
C GLU A 88 -8.38 36.51 0.78
N THR A 89 -9.64 36.51 0.37
CA THR A 89 -10.01 36.45 -1.05
C THR A 89 -10.96 37.56 -1.44
N ASP A 90 -10.79 38.09 -2.64
CA ASP A 90 -11.69 39.05 -3.29
C ASP A 90 -12.62 38.42 -4.32
N GLY A 91 -12.59 37.08 -4.45
CA GLY A 91 -13.40 36.31 -5.41
C GLY A 91 -12.67 35.93 -6.68
N THR A 92 -11.50 36.48 -6.97
CA THR A 92 -10.67 36.13 -8.14
C THR A 92 -9.31 35.55 -7.75
N VAL A 93 -8.75 36.05 -6.67
CA VAL A 93 -7.47 35.59 -6.11
C VAL A 93 -7.59 35.33 -4.60
N ALA A 94 -6.79 34.41 -4.13
CA ALA A 94 -6.53 34.24 -2.70
C ALA A 94 -5.17 34.88 -2.36
N ARG A 95 -5.19 35.81 -1.43
CA ARG A 95 -4.01 36.51 -0.93
C ARG A 95 -3.59 35.92 0.40
N PHE A 96 -2.34 35.51 0.48
CA PHE A 96 -1.70 34.95 1.68
C PHE A 96 -0.68 35.92 2.20
N LYS A 97 -0.80 36.33 3.49
CA LYS A 97 0.09 37.26 4.14
C LYS A 97 0.70 36.65 5.40
N SER A 98 2.00 36.80 5.59
CA SER A 98 2.70 36.37 6.80
C SER A 98 3.93 37.27 6.99
N GLY A 99 3.91 38.14 8.01
CA GLY A 99 4.96 39.13 8.24
C GLY A 99 5.20 40.03 7.02
N LYS A 100 6.38 39.93 6.42
CA LYS A 100 6.75 40.67 5.19
C LYS A 100 6.45 39.94 3.90
N MET A 101 6.01 38.66 3.97
CA MET A 101 5.71 37.84 2.81
C MET A 101 4.25 38.04 2.41
N THR A 102 4.02 38.29 1.13
CA THR A 102 2.70 38.25 0.52
C THR A 102 2.79 37.57 -0.81
N PHE A 103 1.85 36.66 -1.08
CA PHE A 103 1.68 36.06 -2.41
C PHE A 103 0.20 35.88 -2.72
N GLU A 104 -0.11 35.78 -3.97
CA GLU A 104 -1.47 35.64 -4.49
C GLU A 104 -1.54 34.40 -5.39
N LEU A 105 -2.62 33.65 -5.27
CA LEU A 105 -2.93 32.51 -6.13
C LEU A 105 -4.30 32.74 -6.78
N GLU A 106 -4.38 32.50 -8.09
CA GLU A 106 -5.65 32.52 -8.81
C GLU A 106 -6.58 31.44 -8.25
N LEU A 107 -7.86 31.77 -8.11
CA LEU A 107 -8.90 30.86 -7.73
C LEU A 107 -9.37 30.04 -8.93
N ALA A 108 -9.46 28.75 -8.77
CA ALA A 108 -10.21 27.90 -9.68
C ALA A 108 -11.70 27.92 -9.27
N ASP A 109 -12.58 27.64 -10.22
CA ASP A 109 -14.03 27.53 -9.97
C ASP A 109 -14.30 26.30 -9.06
N ASP A 110 -14.66 26.56 -7.82
CA ASP A 110 -14.92 25.54 -6.81
C ASP A 110 -16.17 24.71 -7.07
N THR A 111 -17.10 25.22 -7.91
CA THR A 111 -18.28 24.45 -8.35
C THR A 111 -17.93 23.26 -9.25
N LEU A 112 -16.76 23.31 -9.89
CA LEU A 112 -16.22 22.22 -10.71
C LEU A 112 -15.44 21.18 -9.88
N TYR A 113 -15.19 21.47 -8.61
CA TYR A 113 -14.45 20.54 -7.76
C TYR A 113 -15.31 19.32 -7.41
N PRO A 114 -14.79 18.09 -7.53
CA PRO A 114 -15.56 16.89 -7.21
C PRO A 114 -16.06 16.91 -5.77
N GLU A 115 -17.38 16.92 -5.61
CA GLU A 115 -17.97 16.87 -4.28
C GLU A 115 -17.93 15.43 -3.75
N VAL A 116 -16.98 15.15 -2.89
CA VAL A 116 -16.88 13.88 -2.19
C VAL A 116 -17.07 14.15 -0.71
N LYS A 117 -18.23 13.74 -0.18
CA LYS A 117 -18.56 13.84 1.24
C LYS A 117 -18.53 12.47 1.88
N PRO A 118 -18.00 12.34 3.10
CA PRO A 118 -18.18 11.14 3.90
C PRO A 118 -19.67 10.78 3.99
N SER A 119 -19.97 9.50 4.02
CA SER A 119 -21.34 9.04 4.12
C SER A 119 -21.82 9.14 5.58
N GLU A 120 -23.05 9.60 5.78
CA GLU A 120 -23.68 9.58 7.10
C GLU A 120 -24.09 8.16 7.52
N THR A 121 -24.21 7.25 6.55
CA THR A 121 -24.65 5.87 6.78
C THR A 121 -23.63 4.88 6.21
N ALA A 122 -22.98 4.12 7.10
CA ALA A 122 -22.19 2.97 6.72
C ALA A 122 -23.07 1.71 6.67
N SER A 123 -22.88 0.86 5.66
CA SER A 123 -23.49 -0.48 5.62
C SER A 123 -22.73 -1.42 6.56
N GLU A 124 -21.41 -1.28 6.64
CA GLU A 124 -20.54 -2.09 7.48
C GLU A 124 -19.40 -1.24 8.05
N THR A 125 -18.94 -1.60 9.24
CA THR A 125 -17.81 -0.93 9.90
C THR A 125 -16.81 -1.96 10.40
N ILE A 126 -15.54 -1.72 10.10
CA ILE A 126 -14.40 -2.52 10.52
C ILE A 126 -13.49 -1.61 11.31
N VAL A 127 -13.08 -2.04 12.50
CA VAL A 127 -12.10 -1.31 13.33
C VAL A 127 -10.86 -2.18 13.43
N VAL A 128 -9.71 -1.65 13.06
CA VAL A 128 -8.41 -2.31 13.15
C VAL A 128 -7.36 -1.32 13.63
N SER A 129 -6.36 -1.79 14.36
CA SER A 129 -5.28 -0.91 14.79
C SER A 129 -4.47 -0.40 13.59
N GLU A 130 -3.92 0.81 13.69
CA GLU A 130 -3.03 1.39 12.67
C GLU A 130 -1.83 0.48 12.38
N ASN A 131 -1.27 -0.17 13.40
CA ASN A 131 -0.15 -1.10 13.25
C ASN A 131 -0.50 -2.32 12.38
N VAL A 132 -1.74 -2.81 12.48
CA VAL A 132 -2.22 -3.91 11.63
C VAL A 132 -2.35 -3.44 10.18
N ILE A 133 -2.96 -2.28 9.94
CA ILE A 133 -3.09 -1.73 8.58
C ILE A 133 -1.73 -1.44 7.98
N ASP A 134 -0.81 -0.83 8.73
CA ASP A 134 0.56 -0.57 8.28
C ASP A 134 1.26 -1.88 7.87
N SER A 135 1.27 -2.86 8.76
CA SER A 135 1.90 -4.16 8.50
C SER A 135 1.29 -4.85 7.28
N VAL A 136 -0.03 -4.98 7.23
CA VAL A 136 -0.75 -5.68 6.15
C VAL A 136 -0.53 -4.98 4.81
N PHE A 137 -0.74 -3.67 4.74
CA PHE A 137 -0.60 -2.94 3.48
C PHE A 137 0.84 -2.89 2.99
N THR A 138 1.80 -2.68 3.90
CA THR A 138 3.23 -2.67 3.56
C THR A 138 3.68 -4.04 3.05
N LYS A 139 3.26 -5.14 3.68
CA LYS A 139 3.68 -6.50 3.31
C LYS A 139 2.98 -7.02 2.04
N LEU A 140 1.71 -6.66 1.83
CA LEU A 140 0.93 -7.20 0.71
C LEU A 140 0.94 -6.31 -0.55
N ARG A 141 1.31 -5.03 -0.47
CA ARG A 141 1.31 -4.12 -1.63
C ARG A 141 2.13 -4.62 -2.83
N ASP A 142 3.21 -5.37 -2.60
CA ASP A 142 4.04 -5.91 -3.67
C ASP A 142 3.53 -7.26 -4.18
N CYS A 143 2.49 -7.83 -3.55
CA CYS A 143 1.81 -9.03 -4.02
C CYS A 143 0.70 -8.74 -5.02
N VAL A 144 0.14 -7.52 -5.06
CA VAL A 144 -0.90 -7.14 -6.01
C VAL A 144 -0.38 -7.07 -7.46
N SER A 145 -1.29 -7.19 -8.41
CA SER A 145 -0.99 -6.98 -9.83
C SER A 145 -0.81 -5.49 -10.15
N LYS A 146 0.08 -5.19 -11.08
CA LYS A 146 0.22 -3.86 -11.71
C LYS A 146 -0.56 -3.75 -13.02
N ASP A 147 -1.20 -4.83 -13.46
CA ASP A 147 -1.99 -4.89 -14.67
C ASP A 147 -3.44 -4.47 -14.38
N GLU A 148 -3.79 -3.25 -14.76
CA GLU A 148 -5.13 -2.67 -14.55
C GLU A 148 -6.23 -3.39 -15.32
N ASN A 149 -5.90 -4.15 -16.38
CA ASN A 149 -6.88 -4.99 -17.08
C ASN A 149 -7.39 -6.15 -16.23
N ARG A 150 -6.69 -6.46 -15.13
CA ARG A 150 -7.09 -7.45 -14.14
C ARG A 150 -7.41 -6.79 -12.80
N ALA A 151 -8.36 -5.85 -12.82
CA ALA A 151 -8.69 -4.97 -11.69
C ALA A 151 -8.81 -5.71 -10.33
N VAL A 152 -9.43 -6.88 -10.30
CA VAL A 152 -9.57 -7.67 -9.06
C VAL A 152 -8.22 -8.05 -8.43
N LEU A 153 -7.18 -8.24 -9.23
CA LEU A 153 -5.84 -8.60 -8.75
C LEU A 153 -5.01 -7.38 -8.35
N THR A 154 -5.50 -6.17 -8.60
CA THR A 154 -4.84 -4.93 -8.16
C THR A 154 -5.23 -4.53 -6.73
N ALA A 155 -5.95 -5.39 -6.01
CA ALA A 155 -6.44 -5.12 -4.66
C ALA A 155 -5.87 -6.10 -3.63
N ILE A 156 -5.83 -5.63 -2.38
CA ILE A 156 -5.72 -6.50 -1.20
C ILE A 156 -7.14 -6.89 -0.80
N CYS A 157 -7.38 -8.19 -0.67
CA CYS A 157 -8.65 -8.75 -0.24
C CYS A 157 -8.66 -8.97 1.27
N LEU A 158 -9.70 -8.54 1.96
CA LEU A 158 -10.03 -8.95 3.33
C LEU A 158 -11.20 -9.92 3.27
N ARG A 159 -11.06 -11.07 3.90
CA ARG A 159 -12.13 -12.06 4.15
C ARG A 159 -12.19 -12.40 5.63
N VAL A 160 -13.35 -12.87 6.05
CA VAL A 160 -13.54 -13.45 7.39
C VAL A 160 -13.50 -14.97 7.28
N LYS A 161 -12.65 -15.61 8.09
CA LYS A 161 -12.54 -17.06 8.18
C LYS A 161 -12.53 -17.48 9.66
N GLY A 162 -13.69 -17.91 10.14
CA GLY A 162 -13.87 -18.20 11.58
C GLY A 162 -13.72 -16.93 12.41
N ASP A 163 -12.79 -16.97 13.35
CA ASP A 163 -12.43 -15.88 14.26
C ASP A 163 -11.30 -14.99 13.74
N LYS A 164 -10.92 -15.14 12.46
CA LYS A 164 -9.80 -14.39 11.87
C LYS A 164 -10.22 -13.51 10.70
N TYR A 165 -9.55 -12.39 10.57
CA TYR A 165 -9.44 -11.64 9.35
C TYR A 165 -8.29 -12.20 8.52
N VAL A 166 -8.56 -12.52 7.27
CA VAL A 166 -7.58 -13.01 6.31
C VAL A 166 -7.39 -11.95 5.25
N PHE A 167 -6.22 -11.34 5.24
CA PHE A 167 -5.80 -10.43 4.19
C PHE A 167 -4.98 -11.18 3.15
N ALA A 168 -5.32 -11.05 1.89
CA ALA A 168 -4.62 -11.72 0.81
C ALA A 168 -4.43 -10.81 -0.41
N ALA A 169 -3.33 -11.01 -1.12
CA ALA A 169 -3.05 -10.35 -2.38
C ALA A 169 -2.37 -11.32 -3.34
N THR A 170 -2.66 -11.19 -4.64
CA THR A 170 -2.04 -12.01 -5.68
C THR A 170 -1.99 -11.29 -7.02
N ASP A 171 -0.96 -11.56 -7.81
CA ASP A 171 -0.86 -11.16 -9.22
C ASP A 171 -1.08 -12.34 -10.18
N GLY A 172 -1.45 -13.53 -9.63
CA GLY A 172 -1.59 -14.79 -10.35
C GLY A 172 -0.28 -15.58 -10.48
N ARG A 173 0.85 -15.07 -9.96
CA ARG A 173 2.16 -15.74 -9.95
C ARG A 173 2.75 -15.85 -8.55
N LYS A 174 2.40 -14.95 -7.68
CA LYS A 174 2.73 -14.96 -6.26
C LYS A 174 1.48 -14.65 -5.45
N VAL A 175 1.48 -15.10 -4.21
CA VAL A 175 0.41 -14.86 -3.24
C VAL A 175 1.06 -14.44 -1.92
N GLY A 176 0.48 -13.46 -1.26
CA GLY A 176 0.71 -13.17 0.15
C GLY A 176 -0.58 -13.34 0.93
N GLU A 177 -0.52 -13.95 2.10
CA GLU A 177 -1.63 -14.12 3.03
C GLU A 177 -1.19 -13.77 4.44
N ILE A 178 -1.99 -12.94 5.13
CA ILE A 178 -1.76 -12.54 6.51
C ILE A 178 -3.04 -12.74 7.31
N LEU A 179 -2.95 -13.45 8.41
CA LEU A 179 -4.05 -13.73 9.33
C LEU A 179 -3.94 -12.84 10.56
N ILE A 180 -5.05 -12.18 10.90
CA ILE A 180 -5.15 -11.33 12.08
C ILE A 180 -6.35 -11.81 12.89
N GLU A 181 -6.22 -11.84 14.22
CA GLU A 181 -7.35 -12.11 15.09
C GLU A 181 -8.44 -11.06 14.86
N LYS A 182 -9.68 -11.52 14.69
CA LYS A 182 -10.82 -10.65 14.54
C LYS A 182 -11.06 -9.87 15.83
N PRO A 183 -11.13 -8.52 15.78
CA PRO A 183 -11.40 -7.74 16.98
C PRO A 183 -12.69 -8.16 17.68
N SER A 184 -12.69 -8.15 19.01
CA SER A 184 -13.88 -8.49 19.79
C SER A 184 -15.04 -7.55 19.43
N GLY A 185 -16.21 -8.13 19.17
CA GLY A 185 -17.40 -7.36 18.77
C GLY A 185 -17.44 -6.93 17.29
N ALA A 186 -16.44 -7.30 16.48
CA ALA A 186 -16.47 -7.01 15.06
C ALA A 186 -17.61 -7.75 14.35
N THR A 187 -18.43 -7.02 13.60
CA THR A 187 -19.61 -7.55 12.90
C THR A 187 -19.37 -7.89 11.44
N PHE A 188 -18.29 -7.35 10.84
CA PHE A 188 -17.96 -7.62 9.44
C PHE A 188 -17.80 -9.13 9.17
N ALA A 189 -18.50 -9.64 8.16
CA ALA A 189 -18.53 -11.05 7.81
C ALA A 189 -18.37 -11.31 6.29
N GLY A 190 -18.14 -10.26 5.51
CA GLY A 190 -18.08 -10.30 4.06
C GLY A 190 -16.67 -10.46 3.47
N GLU A 191 -16.57 -10.02 2.22
CA GLU A 191 -15.34 -9.84 1.48
C GLU A 191 -15.21 -8.36 1.11
N LEU A 192 -14.04 -7.76 1.35
CA LEU A 192 -13.75 -6.38 1.01
C LEU A 192 -12.45 -6.30 0.22
N LEU A 193 -12.48 -5.59 -0.91
CA LEU A 193 -11.31 -5.35 -1.74
C LEU A 193 -10.80 -3.93 -1.55
N PHE A 194 -9.58 -3.81 -1.03
CA PHE A 194 -8.86 -2.55 -0.90
C PHE A 194 -8.06 -2.29 -2.18
N PRO A 195 -8.48 -1.36 -3.05
CA PRO A 195 -7.76 -1.07 -4.29
C PRO A 195 -6.34 -0.59 -4.03
N ASN A 196 -5.38 -0.99 -4.86
CA ASN A 196 -3.97 -0.59 -4.70
C ASN A 196 -3.77 0.92 -4.64
N ILE A 197 -4.60 1.69 -5.36
CA ILE A 197 -4.58 3.16 -5.35
C ILE A 197 -4.79 3.75 -3.96
N THR A 198 -5.41 3.01 -3.04
CA THR A 198 -5.71 3.46 -1.68
C THR A 198 -4.59 3.17 -0.69
N ILE A 199 -3.72 2.21 -1.01
CA ILE A 199 -2.69 1.72 -0.07
C ILE A 199 -1.73 2.85 0.31
N GLU A 200 -1.17 3.55 -0.67
CA GLU A 200 -0.22 4.63 -0.40
C GLU A 200 -0.85 5.83 0.32
N PRO A 201 -2.04 6.34 -0.09
CA PRO A 201 -2.77 7.34 0.69
C PRO A 201 -3.03 6.94 2.14
N VAL A 202 -3.46 5.70 2.39
CA VAL A 202 -3.71 5.22 3.76
C VAL A 202 -2.42 5.18 4.57
N LEU A 203 -1.36 4.53 4.05
CA LEU A 203 -0.07 4.42 4.74
C LEU A 203 0.56 5.79 5.06
N LYS A 204 0.42 6.78 4.18
CA LYS A 204 0.94 8.13 4.40
C LYS A 204 0.18 8.93 5.45
N ASN A 205 -1.03 8.52 5.78
CA ASN A 205 -1.89 9.20 6.73
C ASN A 205 -2.03 8.45 8.07
N LEU A 206 -1.28 7.38 8.27
CA LEU A 206 -1.17 6.75 9.59
C LEU A 206 -0.59 7.77 10.58
N THR A 207 -1.21 7.86 11.74
CA THR A 207 -0.84 8.85 12.74
C THR A 207 0.36 8.42 13.57
N HIS A 208 0.68 7.11 13.58
CA HIS A 208 1.70 6.48 14.42
C HIS A 208 1.53 6.79 15.92
N ILE A 209 0.29 7.09 16.32
CA ILE A 209 -0.09 7.25 17.73
C ILE A 209 -0.23 5.85 18.33
N GLN A 210 0.33 5.65 19.50
CA GLN A 210 0.22 4.38 20.21
C GLN A 210 -1.27 4.01 20.41
N ASP A 211 -1.60 2.75 20.15
CA ASP A 211 -2.96 2.19 20.27
C ASP A 211 -4.03 2.97 19.48
N ALA A 212 -3.63 3.59 18.35
CA ALA A 212 -4.57 4.21 17.44
C ALA A 212 -5.25 3.17 16.55
N ASP A 213 -6.55 3.36 16.36
CA ASP A 213 -7.36 2.56 15.45
C ASP A 213 -7.67 3.34 14.17
N VAL A 214 -7.81 2.61 13.08
CA VAL A 214 -8.43 3.06 11.83
C VAL A 214 -9.84 2.51 11.77
N ILE A 215 -10.81 3.38 11.60
CA ILE A 215 -12.20 3.00 11.38
C ILE A 215 -12.43 2.95 9.87
N ILE A 216 -12.75 1.78 9.36
CA ILE A 216 -13.02 1.55 7.94
C ILE A 216 -14.52 1.35 7.78
N ARG A 217 -15.17 2.23 7.01
CA ARG A 217 -16.61 2.14 6.71
C ARG A 217 -16.81 1.79 5.26
N VAL A 218 -17.66 0.80 5.01
CA VAL A 218 -18.17 0.50 3.68
C VAL A 218 -19.51 1.20 3.54
N THR A 219 -19.68 1.99 2.49
CA THR A 219 -20.90 2.77 2.28
C THR A 219 -21.79 2.15 1.23
N GLN A 220 -23.08 2.47 1.25
CA GLN A 220 -24.07 2.01 0.25
C GLN A 220 -23.77 2.50 -1.18
N ARG A 221 -22.86 3.48 -1.33
CA ARG A 221 -22.42 4.01 -2.62
C ARG A 221 -21.14 3.37 -3.13
N ASN A 222 -20.81 2.19 -2.64
CA ASN A 222 -19.59 1.46 -3.02
C ASN A 222 -18.30 2.28 -2.80
N LYS A 223 -18.24 2.98 -1.66
CA LYS A 223 -17.07 3.69 -1.20
C LYS A 223 -16.52 3.03 0.06
N ILE A 224 -15.21 3.10 0.20
CA ILE A 224 -14.50 2.76 1.42
C ILE A 224 -14.01 4.07 2.03
N GLU A 225 -14.35 4.29 3.28
CA GLU A 225 -13.94 5.46 4.05
C GLU A 225 -13.05 5.02 5.20
N TYR A 226 -11.86 5.57 5.27
CA TYR A 226 -10.93 5.38 6.37
C TYR A 226 -10.97 6.63 7.22
N GLU A 227 -11.17 6.47 8.52
CA GLU A 227 -11.09 7.56 9.49
C GLU A 227 -9.98 7.25 10.48
N PHE A 228 -9.04 8.19 10.60
CA PHE A 228 -7.90 8.11 11.50
C PHE A 228 -8.16 8.87 12.79
N LYS A 229 -7.42 8.53 13.84
CA LYS A 229 -7.57 9.11 15.19
C LYS A 229 -7.45 10.65 15.20
N ASP A 230 -6.70 11.23 14.29
CA ASP A 230 -6.50 12.68 14.16
C ASP A 230 -7.57 13.37 13.29
N GLY A 231 -8.65 12.66 12.94
CA GLY A 231 -9.75 13.16 12.12
C GLY A 231 -9.46 13.25 10.63
N THR A 232 -8.31 12.73 10.17
CA THR A 232 -8.05 12.56 8.74
C THR A 232 -9.00 11.52 8.16
N GLN A 233 -9.50 11.77 6.96
CA GLN A 233 -10.36 10.83 6.23
C GLN A 233 -9.78 10.56 4.85
N VAL A 234 -9.76 9.27 4.46
CA VAL A 234 -9.42 8.83 3.11
C VAL A 234 -10.64 8.12 2.52
N LEU A 235 -11.14 8.61 1.41
CA LEU A 235 -12.31 8.07 0.73
C LEU A 235 -11.87 7.49 -0.61
N THR A 236 -12.29 6.27 -0.91
CA THR A 236 -11.92 5.57 -2.15
C THR A 236 -13.12 4.83 -2.73
N SER A 237 -13.05 4.48 -4.01
CA SER A 237 -14.06 3.60 -4.62
C SER A 237 -13.77 2.15 -4.27
N MET A 238 -14.81 1.37 -3.97
CA MET A 238 -14.71 -0.06 -3.77
C MET A 238 -14.65 -0.79 -5.13
N LEU A 239 -13.95 -1.91 -5.19
CA LEU A 239 -13.99 -2.81 -6.33
C LEU A 239 -15.06 -3.88 -6.11
N GLU A 240 -16.04 -3.94 -7.00
CA GLU A 240 -17.15 -4.92 -6.95
C GLU A 240 -16.82 -6.19 -7.74
N TYR A 241 -15.76 -6.86 -7.35
CA TYR A 241 -15.35 -8.12 -7.95
C TYR A 241 -15.22 -9.20 -6.88
N LYS A 242 -15.43 -10.45 -7.26
CA LYS A 242 -15.10 -11.58 -6.40
C LYS A 242 -13.61 -11.88 -6.51
N PHE A 243 -12.90 -11.89 -5.38
CA PHE A 243 -11.48 -12.25 -5.36
C PHE A 243 -11.30 -13.73 -5.72
N PRO A 244 -10.24 -14.10 -6.45
CA PRO A 244 -10.01 -15.48 -6.84
C PRO A 244 -9.82 -16.42 -5.65
N GLU A 245 -10.14 -17.70 -5.85
CA GLU A 245 -9.90 -18.79 -4.88
C GLU A 245 -8.42 -19.18 -4.90
N TYR A 246 -7.58 -18.37 -4.29
CA TYR A 246 -6.13 -18.59 -4.24
C TYR A 246 -5.71 -19.67 -3.25
N GLU A 247 -6.57 -20.04 -2.30
CA GLU A 247 -6.30 -21.01 -1.25
C GLU A 247 -5.88 -22.38 -1.81
N LYS A 248 -6.42 -22.75 -2.97
CA LYS A 248 -6.05 -23.98 -3.67
C LYS A 248 -4.56 -24.03 -4.04
N ALA A 249 -3.92 -22.89 -4.22
CA ALA A 249 -2.49 -22.82 -4.52
C ALA A 249 -1.62 -23.23 -3.31
N PHE A 250 -2.16 -23.17 -2.09
CA PHE A 250 -1.47 -23.64 -0.89
C PHE A 250 -1.62 -25.15 -0.62
N ASN A 251 -2.35 -25.88 -1.46
CA ASN A 251 -2.47 -27.33 -1.33
C ASN A 251 -1.09 -28.00 -1.44
N GLY A 252 -0.84 -28.96 -0.56
CA GLY A 252 0.44 -29.67 -0.48
C GLY A 252 1.53 -28.94 0.33
N ARG A 253 1.21 -27.82 0.95
CA ARG A 253 2.13 -27.12 1.86
C ARG A 253 2.51 -27.99 3.07
N GLU A 254 1.56 -28.71 3.62
CA GLU A 254 1.77 -29.57 4.80
C GLU A 254 2.73 -30.74 4.53
N ASP A 255 2.74 -31.24 3.29
CA ASP A 255 3.62 -32.33 2.83
C ASP A 255 4.98 -31.82 2.30
N SER A 256 5.20 -30.50 2.34
CA SER A 256 6.41 -29.88 1.81
C SER A 256 7.55 -29.92 2.81
N LYS A 257 8.77 -30.10 2.30
CA LYS A 257 10.00 -29.99 3.08
C LYS A 257 10.65 -28.64 2.88
N ALA A 258 11.27 -28.09 3.94
CA ALA A 258 11.78 -26.74 3.95
C ALA A 258 13.31 -26.71 3.99
N ILE A 259 13.84 -25.65 3.41
CA ILE A 259 15.22 -25.19 3.54
C ILE A 259 15.18 -23.82 4.19
N GLU A 260 16.08 -23.59 5.13
CA GLU A 260 16.21 -22.29 5.79
C GLU A 260 17.47 -21.56 5.34
N PHE A 261 17.32 -20.28 5.03
CA PHE A 261 18.37 -19.39 4.59
C PHE A 261 18.49 -18.16 5.51
N GLU A 262 19.68 -17.58 5.57
CA GLU A 262 19.88 -16.20 6.01
C GLU A 262 19.22 -15.27 4.96
N LYS A 263 18.19 -14.51 5.40
CA LYS A 263 17.40 -13.67 4.47
C LYS A 263 18.25 -12.65 3.71
N LYS A 264 19.16 -11.98 4.42
CA LYS A 264 20.03 -10.96 3.81
C LYS A 264 20.94 -11.54 2.73
N GLU A 265 21.53 -12.69 2.99
CA GLU A 265 22.42 -13.36 2.03
C GLU A 265 21.63 -13.86 0.82
N LEU A 266 20.44 -14.42 1.03
CA LEU A 266 19.56 -14.83 -0.07
C LEU A 266 19.15 -13.65 -0.95
N VAL A 267 18.77 -12.51 -0.36
CA VAL A 267 18.41 -11.30 -1.11
C VAL A 267 19.60 -10.79 -1.95
N GLU A 268 20.81 -10.73 -1.39
CA GLU A 268 22.00 -10.28 -2.13
C GLU A 268 22.39 -11.28 -3.24
N THR A 269 22.26 -12.58 -2.99
CA THR A 269 22.43 -13.63 -4.00
C THR A 269 21.46 -13.44 -5.18
N LEU A 270 20.18 -13.21 -4.89
CA LEU A 270 19.16 -12.99 -5.92
C LEU A 270 19.39 -11.69 -6.70
N LYS A 271 19.78 -10.60 -6.03
CA LYS A 271 20.16 -9.35 -6.70
C LYS A 271 21.33 -9.54 -7.65
N THR A 272 22.35 -10.29 -7.22
CA THR A 272 23.50 -10.61 -8.06
C THR A 272 23.10 -11.45 -9.27
N CYS A 273 22.21 -12.45 -9.09
CA CYS A 273 21.65 -13.21 -10.19
C CYS A 273 20.89 -12.33 -11.18
N MET A 274 20.15 -11.32 -10.70
CA MET A 274 19.42 -10.39 -11.57
C MET A 274 20.35 -9.56 -12.46
N LEU A 275 21.51 -9.15 -11.97
CA LEU A 275 22.50 -8.43 -12.78
C LEU A 275 23.07 -9.28 -13.93
N ALA A 276 23.08 -10.61 -13.76
CA ALA A 276 23.57 -11.56 -14.74
C ALA A 276 22.46 -12.11 -15.66
N THR A 277 21.22 -11.65 -15.55
CA THR A 277 20.09 -12.05 -16.40
C THR A 277 19.76 -10.98 -17.41
N GLU A 278 19.30 -11.38 -18.60
CA GLU A 278 18.75 -10.45 -19.58
C GLU A 278 17.49 -9.77 -19.02
N GLN A 279 17.33 -8.48 -19.24
CA GLN A 279 16.17 -7.69 -18.77
C GLN A 279 14.81 -8.22 -19.27
N THR A 280 14.82 -8.95 -20.39
CA THR A 280 13.62 -9.53 -21.00
C THR A 280 13.21 -10.86 -20.40
N SER A 281 14.09 -11.55 -19.66
CA SER A 281 13.84 -12.89 -19.10
C SER A 281 14.38 -12.99 -17.68
N LEU A 282 13.72 -12.31 -16.73
CA LEU A 282 14.06 -12.38 -15.31
C LEU A 282 13.81 -13.81 -14.77
N LYS A 283 14.79 -14.70 -14.93
CA LYS A 283 14.73 -16.10 -14.52
C LYS A 283 16.01 -16.49 -13.79
N THR A 284 15.87 -16.93 -12.56
CA THR A 284 16.94 -17.54 -11.75
C THR A 284 16.56 -18.97 -11.42
N ALA A 285 17.54 -19.87 -11.45
CA ALA A 285 17.37 -21.26 -11.01
C ALA A 285 18.07 -21.48 -9.68
N MET A 286 17.41 -22.15 -8.77
CA MET A 286 17.97 -22.73 -7.56
C MET A 286 18.12 -24.23 -7.78
N LYS A 287 19.33 -24.76 -7.69
CA LYS A 287 19.64 -26.17 -7.79
C LYS A 287 20.02 -26.70 -6.41
N LEU A 288 19.46 -27.83 -6.07
CA LEU A 288 19.80 -28.67 -4.91
C LEU A 288 20.52 -29.90 -5.45
N ASP A 289 21.62 -30.31 -4.83
CA ASP A 289 22.44 -31.46 -5.23
C ASP A 289 22.75 -32.39 -4.05
N GLY A 290 21.92 -32.35 -3.02
CA GLY A 290 22.08 -33.17 -1.82
C GLY A 290 23.19 -32.66 -0.88
N SER A 291 23.88 -31.58 -1.22
CA SER A 291 24.88 -30.94 -0.35
C SER A 291 24.23 -30.03 0.71
N ASP A 292 25.04 -29.34 1.50
CA ASP A 292 24.64 -28.40 2.54
C ASP A 292 24.39 -26.97 2.02
N LYS A 293 24.25 -26.80 0.70
CA LYS A 293 24.08 -25.51 0.03
C LYS A 293 23.17 -25.61 -1.19
N ALA A 294 22.55 -24.48 -1.54
CA ALA A 294 21.90 -24.29 -2.83
C ALA A 294 22.82 -23.59 -3.82
N ILE A 295 22.67 -23.93 -5.08
CA ILE A 295 23.40 -23.28 -6.19
C ILE A 295 22.39 -22.40 -6.94
N PHE A 296 22.59 -21.10 -6.89
CA PHE A 296 21.80 -20.14 -7.65
C PHE A 296 22.52 -19.79 -8.96
N GLY A 297 21.77 -19.71 -10.05
CA GLY A 297 22.33 -19.39 -11.36
C GLY A 297 21.38 -18.61 -12.25
N SER A 298 21.94 -17.76 -13.11
CA SER A 298 21.18 -17.13 -14.20
C SER A 298 20.88 -18.14 -15.32
N SER A 299 19.84 -17.84 -16.12
CA SER A 299 19.46 -18.70 -17.25
C SER A 299 20.53 -18.75 -18.35
N ILE A 300 20.58 -19.86 -19.05
CA ILE A 300 21.60 -20.45 -19.94
C ILE A 300 21.96 -19.62 -21.20
N ARG A 301 21.43 -18.42 -21.41
CA ARG A 301 21.63 -17.67 -22.67
C ARG A 301 22.23 -16.26 -22.54
N SER A 302 22.61 -15.83 -21.32
CA SER A 302 23.29 -14.53 -21.16
C SER A 302 24.81 -14.68 -21.30
N GLU A 303 25.46 -13.64 -21.81
CA GLU A 303 26.92 -13.56 -21.89
C GLU A 303 27.61 -13.65 -20.50
N VAL A 304 26.84 -13.42 -19.44
CA VAL A 304 27.27 -13.52 -18.04
C VAL A 304 26.49 -14.62 -17.34
N ASN A 305 27.19 -15.68 -16.93
CA ASN A 305 26.64 -16.76 -16.12
C ASN A 305 27.01 -16.55 -14.66
N ALA A 306 26.05 -16.21 -13.82
CA ALA A 306 26.25 -16.25 -12.37
C ALA A 306 26.09 -17.68 -11.87
N LYS A 307 27.00 -18.14 -11.03
CA LYS A 307 26.87 -19.36 -10.21
C LYS A 307 27.26 -18.97 -8.80
N ILE A 308 26.30 -18.95 -7.89
CA ILE A 308 26.49 -18.54 -6.50
C ILE A 308 26.06 -19.69 -5.61
N GLU A 309 26.93 -20.11 -4.74
CA GLU A 309 26.66 -21.14 -3.74
C GLU A 309 26.26 -20.46 -2.45
N LEU A 310 25.10 -20.80 -1.90
CA LEU A 310 24.55 -20.26 -0.67
C LEU A 310 24.31 -21.42 0.31
N PRO A 311 24.99 -21.44 1.46
CA PRO A 311 24.80 -22.48 2.46
C PRO A 311 23.41 -22.40 3.10
N PHE A 312 22.93 -23.54 3.55
CA PHE A 312 21.72 -23.62 4.36
C PHE A 312 22.02 -23.35 5.83
N LYS A 313 21.09 -22.70 6.52
CA LYS A 313 21.05 -22.73 7.98
C LYS A 313 20.50 -24.08 8.47
N GLU A 314 19.44 -24.54 7.82
CA GLU A 314 18.80 -25.82 8.06
C GLU A 314 18.29 -26.40 6.74
N ASN A 315 18.44 -27.70 6.57
CA ASN A 315 17.98 -28.41 5.38
C ASN A 315 17.28 -29.72 5.72
N ASN A 316 16.01 -29.80 5.35
CA ASN A 316 15.20 -31.02 5.47
C ASN A 316 14.94 -31.70 4.10
N ILE A 317 15.69 -31.31 3.07
CA ILE A 317 15.56 -31.83 1.70
C ILE A 317 16.86 -32.58 1.34
N SER A 318 16.73 -33.89 1.14
CA SER A 318 17.86 -34.77 0.80
C SER A 318 17.79 -35.29 -0.64
N VAL A 319 17.23 -34.52 -1.57
CA VAL A 319 17.07 -34.91 -2.97
C VAL A 319 17.65 -33.89 -3.92
N ASP A 320 18.09 -34.34 -5.05
CA ASP A 320 18.50 -33.49 -6.15
C ASP A 320 17.27 -32.87 -6.81
N GLY A 321 17.36 -31.59 -7.13
CA GLY A 321 16.27 -30.88 -7.77
C GLY A 321 16.67 -29.53 -8.32
N ARG A 322 15.84 -29.01 -9.22
CA ARG A 322 16.00 -27.67 -9.79
C ARG A 322 14.65 -26.98 -9.86
N VAL A 323 14.60 -25.76 -9.35
CA VAL A 323 13.42 -24.89 -9.48
C VAL A 323 13.86 -23.55 -10.07
N ALA A 324 13.11 -23.11 -11.07
CA ALA A 324 13.34 -21.79 -11.69
C ALA A 324 12.21 -20.85 -11.32
N PHE A 325 12.54 -19.59 -11.03
CA PHE A 325 11.57 -18.57 -10.63
C PHE A 325 12.03 -17.17 -11.03
N ASN A 326 11.14 -16.19 -10.90
CA ASN A 326 11.49 -14.79 -11.09
C ASN A 326 12.13 -14.24 -9.79
N PRO A 327 13.41 -13.85 -9.80
CA PRO A 327 14.12 -13.39 -8.61
C PRO A 327 13.53 -12.08 -8.05
N ALA A 328 12.97 -11.20 -8.89
CA ALA A 328 12.35 -9.96 -8.42
C ALA A 328 11.08 -10.25 -7.60
N TYR A 329 10.31 -11.27 -7.97
CA TYR A 329 9.15 -11.69 -7.19
C TYR A 329 9.58 -12.30 -5.86
N MET A 330 10.62 -13.13 -5.86
CA MET A 330 11.16 -13.69 -4.62
C MET A 330 11.66 -12.58 -3.68
N ILE A 331 12.42 -11.61 -4.18
CA ILE A 331 12.90 -10.47 -3.39
C ILE A 331 11.73 -9.66 -2.80
N ALA A 332 10.68 -9.43 -3.58
CA ALA A 332 9.48 -8.74 -3.10
C ALA A 332 8.82 -9.48 -1.92
N LEU A 333 8.68 -10.80 -2.02
CA LEU A 333 8.14 -11.62 -0.92
C LEU A 333 9.07 -11.63 0.29
N LEU A 334 10.38 -11.76 0.09
CA LEU A 334 11.36 -11.69 1.17
C LEU A 334 11.35 -10.36 1.92
N SER A 335 11.07 -9.27 1.20
CA SER A 335 10.96 -7.92 1.80
C SER A 335 9.74 -7.78 2.72
N ALA A 336 8.71 -8.59 2.51
CA ALA A 336 7.51 -8.62 3.35
C ALA A 336 7.69 -9.43 4.64
N ILE A 337 8.71 -10.27 4.73
CA ILE A 337 8.96 -11.16 5.86
C ILE A 337 9.84 -10.47 6.89
N ASP A 338 9.41 -10.49 8.15
CA ASP A 338 10.20 -9.99 9.27
C ASP A 338 11.26 -11.02 9.72
N GLY A 339 12.31 -10.53 10.39
CA GLY A 339 13.39 -11.36 10.92
C GLY A 339 14.52 -11.63 9.93
N ASP A 340 15.51 -12.37 10.40
CA ASP A 340 16.78 -12.59 9.69
C ASP A 340 16.81 -13.91 8.90
N THR A 341 15.86 -14.80 9.14
CA THR A 341 15.77 -16.11 8.49
C THR A 341 14.50 -16.26 7.68
N VAL A 342 14.60 -17.03 6.60
CA VAL A 342 13.47 -17.38 5.74
C VAL A 342 13.47 -18.87 5.43
N ARG A 343 12.30 -19.46 5.46
CA ARG A 343 12.07 -20.88 5.10
C ARG A 343 11.41 -20.92 3.73
N ILE A 344 12.02 -21.71 2.83
CA ILE A 344 11.47 -22.03 1.51
C ILE A 344 11.11 -23.51 1.50
N ALA A 345 9.82 -23.82 1.46
CA ALA A 345 9.34 -25.19 1.43
C ALA A 345 8.83 -25.55 0.03
N MET A 346 8.99 -26.82 -0.35
CA MET A 346 8.56 -27.36 -1.64
C MET A 346 8.21 -28.83 -1.53
N GLN A 347 7.34 -29.29 -2.41
CA GLN A 347 7.03 -30.71 -2.56
C GLN A 347 8.18 -31.43 -3.25
N VAL A 348 8.78 -32.40 -2.56
CA VAL A 348 10.04 -33.05 -2.98
C VAL A 348 9.88 -33.86 -4.26
N ASP A 349 8.74 -34.46 -4.45
CA ASP A 349 8.37 -35.26 -5.65
C ASP A 349 7.98 -34.39 -6.86
N GLN A 350 7.78 -33.10 -6.66
CA GLN A 350 7.34 -32.13 -7.66
C GLN A 350 8.22 -30.86 -7.72
N ILE A 351 9.50 -30.97 -7.39
CA ILE A 351 10.44 -29.85 -7.45
C ILE A 351 10.42 -29.21 -8.84
N GLY A 352 10.23 -27.89 -8.88
CA GLY A 352 10.15 -27.10 -10.11
C GLY A 352 8.80 -27.14 -10.83
N LYS A 353 7.83 -27.87 -10.31
CA LYS A 353 6.44 -27.92 -10.83
C LYS A 353 5.43 -27.39 -9.82
N SER A 354 5.59 -27.73 -8.54
CA SER A 354 4.76 -27.21 -7.43
C SER A 354 5.23 -25.82 -6.99
N PRO A 355 4.34 -25.05 -6.33
CA PRO A 355 4.71 -23.76 -5.76
C PRO A 355 5.85 -23.86 -4.74
N LEU A 356 6.58 -22.76 -4.59
CA LEU A 356 7.46 -22.51 -3.46
C LEU A 356 6.66 -21.84 -2.35
N PHE A 357 6.62 -22.43 -1.16
CA PHE A 357 5.99 -21.86 0.03
C PHE A 357 7.06 -21.15 0.85
N ILE A 358 6.84 -19.88 1.11
CA ILE A 358 7.83 -19.00 1.74
C ILE A 358 7.23 -18.49 3.06
N SER A 359 8.01 -18.58 4.13
CA SER A 359 7.59 -18.10 5.46
C SER A 359 8.78 -17.60 6.26
N GLY A 360 8.51 -16.70 7.19
CA GLY A 360 9.43 -16.29 8.24
C GLY A 360 9.11 -16.96 9.57
N SER A 361 9.40 -16.27 10.66
CA SER A 361 9.10 -16.73 12.03
C SER A 361 7.62 -16.58 12.40
N SER A 362 6.87 -15.72 11.75
CA SER A 362 5.44 -15.50 12.03
C SER A 362 4.58 -16.64 11.47
N PRO A 363 3.81 -17.35 12.32
CA PRO A 363 2.90 -18.41 11.85
C PRO A 363 1.66 -17.84 11.12
N ASN A 364 1.39 -16.55 11.28
CA ASN A 364 0.23 -15.88 10.71
C ASN A 364 0.48 -15.32 9.31
N GLU A 365 1.69 -15.49 8.78
CA GLU A 365 2.07 -14.98 7.47
C GLU A 365 2.50 -16.12 6.56
N SER A 366 2.00 -16.12 5.34
CA SER A 366 2.29 -17.13 4.34
C SER A 366 2.42 -16.52 2.97
N TYR A 367 3.49 -16.90 2.28
CA TYR A 367 3.73 -16.45 0.92
C TYR A 367 3.95 -17.63 -0.01
N LEU A 368 3.63 -17.43 -1.27
CA LEU A 368 3.75 -18.45 -2.29
C LEU A 368 4.31 -17.82 -3.57
N LEU A 369 5.22 -18.53 -4.22
CA LEU A 369 5.76 -18.16 -5.53
C LEU A 369 5.63 -19.32 -6.51
N MET A 370 4.98 -19.09 -7.64
CA MET A 370 4.88 -20.06 -8.71
C MET A 370 6.22 -20.20 -9.46
N PRO A 371 6.70 -21.43 -9.70
CA PRO A 371 7.89 -21.64 -10.50
C PRO A 371 7.65 -21.28 -11.97
N LEU A 372 8.73 -20.94 -12.65
CA LEU A 372 8.75 -20.77 -14.10
C LEU A 372 9.05 -22.12 -14.75
N ARG A 373 8.43 -22.37 -15.88
CA ARG A 373 8.76 -23.57 -16.68
C ARG A 373 10.24 -23.53 -17.05
N SER A 374 10.92 -24.64 -16.74
CA SER A 374 12.35 -24.84 -17.04
C SER A 374 12.58 -25.02 -18.54
#